data_387942aae2a11adf2f8b42feb8b446a5
#
_entry.id   387942aae2a11adf2f8b42feb8b446a5
#
_cell.length_a   1.000
_cell.length_b   1.000
_cell.length_c   1.000
_cell.angle_alpha   90.00
_cell.angle_beta   90.00
_cell.angle_gamma   90.00
#
_symmetry.space_group_name_H-M   'P 1'
#
loop_
_entity.id
_entity.type
_entity.pdbx_description
1 polymer ?
#
loop_
_entity_poly.entity_id
_entity_poly.type
_entity_poly.pdbx_seq_one_letter_code
_entity_poly.pdbx_strand_id
1 'polypeptide(L)'
;MNILITGIHGFVGSNLVVALKERHGLYGLDIVTPEKDGVIKTFSWDDLDKEMPEFDAVIHLAGKAHDTKNRNAADTYFKINTGLTQRIFDWFLARPSIKKFIFFSTVKSAADSVQGDILTEECVPVPIGPYGESKIKAENYIIERFAPEALGNLYHAFGDSSIYPGKQVYIMRPCMIHGPGNKGNLNLLYNVVSKGIPWPLGAFENRRSFTSVQNLCTVIEGFLTQKVESGIYHMADDDPLSTCLLYTSDAA
;
A
#
# COMPACT_ATOMS: atom_id res chain seq x y z
N MET A 1 12.04 12.02 12.53
CA MET A 1 10.76 11.48 12.99
C MET A 1 10.96 10.04 13.42
N ASN A 2 10.21 9.56 14.42
CA ASN A 2 10.10 8.14 14.74
C ASN A 2 8.90 7.56 13.99
N ILE A 3 9.13 6.55 13.17
CA ILE A 3 8.14 5.98 12.26
C ILE A 3 7.95 4.50 12.57
N LEU A 4 6.70 4.10 12.81
CA LEU A 4 6.32 2.69 12.94
C LEU A 4 5.87 2.15 11.58
N ILE A 5 6.54 1.12 11.08
CA ILE A 5 6.25 0.49 9.79
C ILE A 5 5.75 -0.93 10.03
N THR A 6 4.49 -1.21 9.73
CA THR A 6 3.98 -2.58 9.80
C THR A 6 4.33 -3.33 8.51
N GLY A 7 4.67 -4.62 8.60
CA GLY A 7 5.13 -5.38 7.43
C GLY A 7 6.52 -4.96 6.94
N ILE A 8 7.38 -4.50 7.85
CA ILE A 8 8.70 -3.94 7.56
C ILE A 8 9.66 -4.93 6.88
N HIS A 9 9.43 -6.23 7.05
CA HIS A 9 10.23 -7.28 6.40
C HIS A 9 9.71 -7.67 5.01
N GLY A 10 8.59 -7.09 4.56
CA GLY A 10 8.04 -7.27 3.23
C GLY A 10 8.84 -6.53 2.14
N PHE A 11 8.42 -6.71 0.87
CA PHE A 11 9.04 -6.07 -0.29
C PHE A 11 9.10 -4.54 -0.18
N VAL A 12 7.96 -3.88 -0.01
CA VAL A 12 7.89 -2.42 0.11
C VAL A 12 8.59 -1.95 1.40
N GLY A 13 8.34 -2.63 2.54
CA GLY A 13 8.96 -2.30 3.82
C GLY A 13 10.49 -2.31 3.77
N SER A 14 11.08 -3.30 3.09
CA SER A 14 12.54 -3.40 2.94
C SER A 14 13.13 -2.24 2.11
N ASN A 15 12.44 -1.83 1.04
CA ASN A 15 12.86 -0.69 0.23
C ASN A 15 12.68 0.64 0.97
N LEU A 16 11.61 0.78 1.77
CA LEU A 16 11.42 1.96 2.63
C LEU A 16 12.52 2.09 3.68
N VAL A 17 12.96 1.00 4.30
CA VAL A 17 14.08 1.06 5.24
C VAL A 17 15.32 1.63 4.56
N VAL A 18 15.67 1.15 3.36
CA VAL A 18 16.81 1.69 2.61
C VAL A 18 16.65 3.18 2.31
N ALA A 19 15.44 3.60 1.93
CA ALA A 19 15.18 4.99 1.54
C ALA A 19 15.14 5.96 2.72
N LEU A 20 14.71 5.52 3.91
CA LEU A 20 14.37 6.40 5.02
C LEU A 20 15.34 6.36 6.21
N LYS A 21 16.16 5.30 6.35
CA LYS A 21 16.98 5.04 7.56
C LYS A 21 17.97 6.14 7.92
N GLU A 22 18.45 6.91 6.96
CA GLU A 22 19.43 7.98 7.21
C GLU A 22 18.76 9.27 7.76
N ARG A 23 17.44 9.40 7.65
CA ARG A 23 16.69 10.61 7.99
C ARG A 23 15.69 10.43 9.11
N HIS A 24 15.32 9.18 9.41
CA HIS A 24 14.27 8.86 10.39
C HIS A 24 14.67 7.70 11.30
N GLY A 25 14.14 7.70 12.52
CA GLY A 25 14.19 6.55 13.42
C GLY A 25 13.10 5.55 12.98
N LEU A 26 13.50 4.38 12.49
CA LEU A 26 12.58 3.38 11.96
C LEU A 26 12.35 2.25 12.97
N TYR A 27 11.09 1.92 13.16
CA TYR A 27 10.64 0.81 13.97
C TYR A 27 9.73 -0.09 13.17
N GLY A 28 9.79 -1.38 13.42
CA GLY A 28 8.95 -2.37 12.76
C GLY A 28 7.82 -2.88 13.65
N LEU A 29 6.72 -3.29 13.02
CA LEU A 29 5.68 -4.13 13.59
C LEU A 29 5.39 -5.26 12.60
N ASP A 30 5.74 -6.49 12.95
CA ASP A 30 5.62 -7.62 12.03
C ASP A 30 5.30 -8.93 12.76
N ILE A 31 5.00 -9.99 12.01
CA ILE A 31 4.81 -11.35 12.53
C ILE A 31 6.13 -12.02 12.85
N VAL A 32 7.23 -11.55 12.28
CA VAL A 32 8.60 -11.97 12.59
C VAL A 32 9.41 -10.75 13.02
N THR A 33 10.32 -10.94 13.95
CA THR A 33 11.05 -9.84 14.60
C THR A 33 12.58 -10.00 14.52
N PRO A 34 13.16 -10.40 13.37
CA PRO A 34 14.61 -10.43 13.23
C PRO A 34 15.18 -9.02 13.28
N GLU A 35 16.44 -8.91 13.65
CA GLU A 35 17.20 -7.67 13.49
C GLU A 35 17.29 -7.30 12.02
N LYS A 36 17.22 -6.00 11.73
CA LYS A 36 17.30 -5.46 10.37
C LYS A 36 18.11 -4.17 10.40
N ASP A 37 19.12 -4.09 9.54
CA ASP A 37 19.94 -2.88 9.39
C ASP A 37 19.05 -1.66 9.09
N GLY A 38 19.29 -0.57 9.81
CA GLY A 38 18.51 0.66 9.69
C GLY A 38 17.17 0.64 10.45
N VAL A 39 16.85 -0.43 11.19
CA VAL A 39 15.65 -0.52 12.04
C VAL A 39 16.07 -0.60 13.49
N ILE A 40 15.58 0.31 14.32
CA ILE A 40 15.93 0.39 15.73
C ILE A 40 15.43 -0.84 16.49
N LYS A 41 14.18 -1.22 16.25
CA LYS A 41 13.54 -2.41 16.84
C LYS A 41 12.34 -2.84 16.01
N THR A 42 12.13 -4.15 15.88
CA THR A 42 10.87 -4.73 15.36
C THR A 42 10.08 -5.32 16.52
N PHE A 43 8.84 -4.88 16.65
CA PHE A 43 7.86 -5.37 17.61
C PHE A 43 6.99 -6.45 16.97
N SER A 44 6.45 -7.34 17.80
CA SER A 44 5.38 -8.26 17.40
C SER A 44 4.01 -7.57 17.55
N TRP A 45 2.99 -8.13 16.91
CA TRP A 45 1.61 -7.64 17.07
C TRP A 45 1.08 -7.73 18.51
N ASP A 46 1.64 -8.63 19.32
CA ASP A 46 1.28 -8.78 20.75
C ASP A 46 1.91 -7.68 21.63
N ASP A 47 2.87 -6.93 21.08
CA ASP A 47 3.50 -5.81 21.78
C ASP A 47 2.71 -4.50 21.63
N LEU A 48 1.75 -4.44 20.68
CA LEU A 48 0.98 -3.22 20.37
C LEU A 48 0.19 -2.69 21.59
N ASP A 49 -0.22 -3.58 22.49
CA ASP A 49 -0.99 -3.26 23.70
C ASP A 49 -0.08 -3.01 24.92
N LYS A 50 1.25 -3.10 24.75
CA LYS A 50 2.25 -2.82 25.77
C LYS A 50 2.77 -1.39 25.66
N GLU A 51 3.67 -1.01 26.55
CA GLU A 51 4.38 0.25 26.47
C GLU A 51 5.32 0.25 25.26
N MET A 52 5.06 1.15 24.33
CA MET A 52 5.83 1.35 23.10
C MET A 52 6.46 2.75 23.10
N PRO A 53 7.55 2.96 22.37
CA PRO A 53 8.10 4.30 22.15
C PRO A 53 7.07 5.26 21.55
N GLU A 54 7.32 6.55 21.67
CA GLU A 54 6.52 7.54 20.95
C GLU A 54 6.89 7.58 19.47
N PHE A 55 5.86 7.65 18.63
CA PHE A 55 5.98 7.75 17.20
C PHE A 55 5.33 9.02 16.67
N ASP A 56 5.85 9.52 15.56
CA ASP A 56 5.29 10.65 14.81
C ASP A 56 4.34 10.18 13.71
N ALA A 57 4.62 9.02 13.12
CA ALA A 57 3.87 8.46 12.00
C ALA A 57 3.78 6.93 12.04
N VAL A 58 2.73 6.41 11.41
CA VAL A 58 2.53 4.98 11.13
C VAL A 58 2.44 4.77 9.62
N ILE A 59 3.21 3.82 9.08
CA ILE A 59 3.08 3.33 7.71
C ILE A 59 2.58 1.89 7.77
N HIS A 60 1.35 1.66 7.33
CA HIS A 60 0.71 0.35 7.42
C HIS A 60 0.80 -0.40 6.10
N LEU A 61 1.84 -1.27 5.98
CA LEU A 61 2.09 -2.13 4.82
C LEU A 61 1.66 -3.58 5.04
N ALA A 62 1.47 -4.00 6.31
CA ALA A 62 1.11 -5.37 6.61
C ALA A 62 -0.20 -5.75 5.91
N GLY A 63 -0.14 -6.82 5.14
CA GLY A 63 -1.28 -7.29 4.37
C GLY A 63 -0.94 -8.54 3.57
N LYS A 64 -1.98 -9.24 3.15
CA LYS A 64 -1.87 -10.43 2.28
C LYS A 64 -2.26 -10.02 0.86
N ALA A 65 -1.34 -10.13 -0.10
CA ALA A 65 -1.55 -9.74 -1.49
C ALA A 65 -1.60 -10.93 -2.48
N HIS A 66 -0.93 -12.04 -2.18
CA HIS A 66 -0.70 -13.13 -3.12
C HIS A 66 -1.08 -14.49 -2.52
N ASP A 67 -2.29 -14.95 -2.83
CA ASP A 67 -2.64 -16.35 -2.69
C ASP A 67 -3.83 -16.68 -3.61
N THR A 68 -3.53 -16.90 -4.89
CA THR A 68 -4.55 -17.22 -5.90
C THR A 68 -4.96 -18.69 -5.91
N LYS A 69 -4.30 -19.54 -5.10
CA LYS A 69 -4.46 -21.00 -5.17
C LYS A 69 -5.48 -21.59 -4.19
N ASN A 70 -5.97 -20.81 -3.22
CA ASN A 70 -6.80 -21.37 -2.16
C ASN A 70 -8.10 -20.56 -1.98
N ARG A 71 -9.23 -21.05 -2.50
CA ARG A 71 -10.56 -20.44 -2.32
C ARG A 71 -11.00 -20.36 -0.85
N ASN A 72 -10.45 -21.20 0.02
CA ASN A 72 -10.65 -21.15 1.48
C ASN A 72 -9.87 -20.03 2.16
N ALA A 73 -9.13 -19.21 1.38
CA ALA A 73 -8.34 -18.10 1.90
C ALA A 73 -9.11 -16.78 2.01
N ALA A 74 -10.39 -16.71 1.60
CA ALA A 74 -11.16 -15.46 1.64
C ALA A 74 -11.19 -14.87 3.06
N ASP A 75 -11.55 -15.66 4.07
CA ASP A 75 -11.58 -15.24 5.47
C ASP A 75 -10.21 -14.73 5.95
N THR A 76 -9.14 -15.36 5.47
CA THR A 76 -7.77 -14.94 5.80
C THR A 76 -7.45 -13.55 5.25
N TYR A 77 -7.94 -13.21 4.05
CA TYR A 77 -7.78 -11.84 3.51
C TYR A 77 -8.49 -10.80 4.39
N PHE A 78 -9.73 -11.06 4.79
CA PHE A 78 -10.46 -10.14 5.67
C PHE A 78 -9.82 -10.05 7.06
N LYS A 79 -9.42 -11.18 7.65
CA LYS A 79 -8.75 -11.19 8.95
C LYS A 79 -7.45 -10.39 8.93
N ILE A 80 -6.64 -10.54 7.88
CA ILE A 80 -5.34 -9.86 7.78
C ILE A 80 -5.52 -8.44 7.27
N ASN A 81 -6.12 -8.24 6.09
CA ASN A 81 -6.15 -6.91 5.46
C ASN A 81 -7.11 -5.95 6.16
N THR A 82 -8.28 -6.43 6.60
CA THR A 82 -9.24 -5.60 7.31
C THR A 82 -8.95 -5.60 8.82
N GLY A 83 -8.79 -6.77 9.44
CA GLY A 83 -8.68 -6.89 10.90
C GLY A 83 -7.40 -6.25 11.46
N LEU A 84 -6.23 -6.44 10.83
CA LEU A 84 -5.01 -5.75 11.28
C LEU A 84 -5.07 -4.26 11.03
N THR A 85 -5.70 -3.81 9.92
CA THR A 85 -5.90 -2.39 9.66
C THR A 85 -6.76 -1.74 10.74
N GLN A 86 -7.88 -2.36 11.11
CA GLN A 86 -8.74 -1.88 12.20
C GLN A 86 -7.94 -1.73 13.50
N ARG A 87 -7.19 -2.76 13.89
CA ARG A 87 -6.40 -2.75 15.13
C ARG A 87 -5.35 -1.65 15.16
N ILE A 88 -4.54 -1.51 14.09
CA ILE A 88 -3.48 -0.50 14.07
C ILE A 88 -4.04 0.90 13.89
N PHE A 89 -5.16 1.06 13.19
CA PHE A 89 -5.80 2.36 13.00
C PHE A 89 -6.44 2.86 14.29
N ASP A 90 -7.16 2.02 15.04
CA ASP A 90 -7.70 2.38 16.36
C ASP A 90 -6.56 2.71 17.34
N TRP A 91 -5.46 1.96 17.29
CA TRP A 91 -4.27 2.25 18.06
C TRP A 91 -3.66 3.62 17.72
N PHE A 92 -3.61 3.98 16.42
CA PHE A 92 -3.18 5.31 15.96
C PHE A 92 -4.11 6.41 16.47
N LEU A 93 -5.44 6.23 16.33
CA LEU A 93 -6.41 7.23 16.76
C LEU A 93 -6.34 7.52 18.27
N ALA A 94 -6.10 6.49 19.06
CA ALA A 94 -5.98 6.59 20.51
C ALA A 94 -4.72 7.32 21.01
N ARG A 95 -3.74 7.61 20.13
CA ARG A 95 -2.44 8.23 20.50
C ARG A 95 -2.31 9.64 19.93
N PRO A 96 -2.49 10.70 20.73
CA PRO A 96 -2.41 12.09 20.26
C PRO A 96 -1.06 12.50 19.71
N SER A 97 0.04 11.85 20.14
CA SER A 97 1.41 12.12 19.66
C SER A 97 1.59 11.76 18.18
N ILE A 98 0.93 10.71 17.71
CA ILE A 98 1.06 10.24 16.33
C ILE A 98 0.19 11.11 15.41
N LYS A 99 0.82 11.76 14.44
CA LYS A 99 0.14 12.74 13.58
C LYS A 99 -0.23 12.21 12.20
N LYS A 100 0.51 11.24 11.67
CA LYS A 100 0.34 10.76 10.29
C LYS A 100 0.11 9.26 10.23
N PHE A 101 -0.85 8.85 9.41
CA PHE A 101 -1.13 7.46 9.10
C PHE A 101 -1.16 7.26 7.59
N ILE A 102 -0.31 6.39 7.07
CA ILE A 102 -0.24 6.04 5.65
C ILE A 102 -0.66 4.59 5.49
N PHE A 103 -1.79 4.37 4.82
CA PHE A 103 -2.33 3.03 4.55
C PHE A 103 -2.04 2.59 3.13
N PHE A 104 -1.44 1.42 3.00
CA PHE A 104 -1.23 0.77 1.71
C PHE A 104 -2.42 -0.07 1.30
N SER A 105 -3.22 0.49 0.39
CA SER A 105 -4.27 -0.20 -0.30
C SER A 105 -3.81 -0.71 -1.67
N THR A 106 -4.63 -0.62 -2.69
CA THR A 106 -4.36 -1.06 -4.06
C THR A 106 -5.40 -0.46 -5.00
N VAL A 107 -5.08 -0.24 -6.27
CA VAL A 107 -6.09 0.10 -7.30
C VAL A 107 -7.17 -0.98 -7.44
N LYS A 108 -6.88 -2.24 -7.05
CA LYS A 108 -7.87 -3.33 -7.05
C LYS A 108 -8.96 -3.17 -5.99
N SER A 109 -8.80 -2.29 -5.00
CA SER A 109 -9.89 -1.92 -4.10
C SER A 109 -10.93 -1.05 -4.80
N ALA A 110 -10.51 -0.31 -5.82
CA ALA A 110 -11.38 0.54 -6.64
C ALA A 110 -12.01 -0.26 -7.80
N ALA A 111 -11.19 -0.92 -8.62
CA ALA A 111 -11.68 -1.70 -9.75
C ALA A 111 -10.70 -2.80 -10.17
N ASP A 112 -11.20 -3.87 -10.77
CA ASP A 112 -10.38 -4.91 -11.40
C ASP A 112 -10.02 -4.58 -12.85
N SER A 113 -10.87 -3.82 -13.52
CA SER A 113 -10.68 -3.30 -14.87
C SER A 113 -11.12 -1.84 -14.98
N VAL A 114 -10.45 -1.08 -15.83
CA VAL A 114 -10.77 0.33 -16.08
C VAL A 114 -11.99 0.40 -17.00
N GLN A 115 -12.99 1.21 -16.61
CA GLN A 115 -14.10 1.60 -17.48
C GLN A 115 -13.73 2.94 -18.11
N GLY A 116 -13.45 2.96 -19.42
CA GLY A 116 -12.90 4.12 -20.12
C GLY A 116 -11.37 4.10 -20.20
N ASP A 117 -10.73 5.26 -20.23
CA ASP A 117 -9.30 5.40 -20.49
C ASP A 117 -8.44 5.39 -19.23
N ILE A 118 -8.94 5.96 -18.13
CA ILE A 118 -8.20 6.18 -16.90
C ILE A 118 -9.08 5.83 -15.69
N LEU A 119 -8.48 5.16 -14.71
CA LEU A 119 -9.06 4.97 -13.38
C LEU A 119 -8.65 6.12 -12.47
N THR A 120 -9.60 6.97 -12.11
CA THR A 120 -9.39 8.07 -11.16
C THR A 120 -9.87 7.72 -9.75
N GLU A 121 -9.49 8.53 -8.76
CA GLU A 121 -9.95 8.38 -7.38
C GLU A 121 -11.46 8.61 -7.20
N GLU A 122 -12.10 9.26 -8.17
CA GLU A 122 -13.56 9.55 -8.18
C GLU A 122 -14.40 8.34 -8.59
N CYS A 123 -13.78 7.23 -9.00
CA CYS A 123 -14.52 6.04 -9.40
C CYS A 123 -15.29 5.44 -8.20
N VAL A 124 -16.51 4.98 -8.46
CA VAL A 124 -17.25 4.16 -7.48
C VAL A 124 -16.56 2.82 -7.36
N PRO A 125 -16.09 2.43 -6.15
CA PRO A 125 -15.38 1.17 -5.98
C PRO A 125 -16.24 -0.05 -6.28
N VAL A 126 -15.79 -0.90 -7.20
CA VAL A 126 -16.38 -2.20 -7.54
C VAL A 126 -15.28 -3.28 -7.53
N PRO A 127 -14.74 -3.63 -6.35
CA PRO A 127 -13.69 -4.63 -6.26
C PRO A 127 -14.19 -6.02 -6.64
N ILE A 128 -13.31 -6.82 -7.24
CA ILE A 128 -13.58 -8.22 -7.57
C ILE A 128 -12.63 -9.13 -6.79
N GLY A 129 -13.22 -10.01 -6.00
CA GLY A 129 -12.51 -11.03 -5.24
C GLY A 129 -11.97 -10.57 -3.88
N PRO A 130 -11.60 -11.55 -3.03
CA PRO A 130 -11.38 -11.32 -1.59
C PRO A 130 -10.27 -10.32 -1.28
N TYR A 131 -9.27 -10.19 -2.15
CA TYR A 131 -8.19 -9.22 -1.96
C TYR A 131 -8.70 -7.78 -2.09
N GLY A 132 -9.32 -7.42 -3.21
CA GLY A 132 -9.87 -6.08 -3.42
C GLY A 132 -10.97 -5.75 -2.40
N GLU A 133 -11.88 -6.71 -2.16
CA GLU A 133 -12.97 -6.57 -1.20
C GLU A 133 -12.47 -6.36 0.24
N SER A 134 -11.41 -7.06 0.66
CA SER A 134 -10.83 -6.86 2.00
C SER A 134 -10.12 -5.52 2.14
N LYS A 135 -9.52 -5.02 1.05
CA LYS A 135 -8.84 -3.73 1.04
C LYS A 135 -9.83 -2.57 1.06
N ILE A 136 -10.89 -2.61 0.23
CA ILE A 136 -11.93 -1.54 0.28
C ILE A 136 -12.66 -1.52 1.63
N LYS A 137 -12.89 -2.70 2.25
CA LYS A 137 -13.47 -2.74 3.59
C LYS A 137 -12.56 -2.09 4.64
N ALA A 138 -11.25 -2.21 4.50
CA ALA A 138 -10.28 -1.53 5.36
C ALA A 138 -10.27 -0.02 5.12
N GLU A 139 -10.32 0.43 3.85
CA GLU A 139 -10.43 1.85 3.51
C GLU A 139 -11.69 2.48 4.08
N ASN A 140 -12.85 1.84 3.89
CA ASN A 140 -14.13 2.32 4.41
C ASN A 140 -14.09 2.45 5.94
N TYR A 141 -13.48 1.49 6.64
CA TYR A 141 -13.29 1.59 8.09
C TYR A 141 -12.45 2.81 8.49
N ILE A 142 -11.35 3.06 7.78
CA ILE A 142 -10.49 4.23 8.02
C ILE A 142 -11.28 5.51 7.84
N ILE A 143 -12.03 5.64 6.73
CA ILE A 143 -12.80 6.84 6.40
C ILE A 143 -13.93 7.04 7.42
N GLU A 144 -14.70 5.99 7.72
CA GLU A 144 -15.79 6.04 8.70
C GLU A 144 -15.33 6.50 10.09
N ARG A 145 -14.13 6.08 10.49
CA ARG A 145 -13.57 6.43 11.80
C ARG A 145 -12.93 7.81 11.84
N PHE A 146 -12.32 8.23 10.72
CA PHE A 146 -11.53 9.47 10.66
C PHE A 146 -12.35 10.68 10.18
N ALA A 147 -13.16 10.51 9.15
CA ALA A 147 -13.94 11.54 8.47
C ALA A 147 -15.28 10.96 8.01
N PRO A 148 -16.20 10.63 8.95
CA PRO A 148 -17.47 9.95 8.65
C PRO A 148 -18.34 10.74 7.65
N GLU A 149 -18.20 12.05 7.60
CA GLU A 149 -18.87 12.94 6.65
C GLU A 149 -18.43 12.71 5.19
N ALA A 150 -17.26 12.14 4.98
CA ALA A 150 -16.74 11.79 3.65
C ALA A 150 -17.21 10.41 3.18
N LEU A 151 -17.78 9.60 4.07
CA LEU A 151 -18.23 8.25 3.72
C LEU A 151 -19.42 8.32 2.74
N GLY A 152 -19.29 7.63 1.61
CA GLY A 152 -20.29 7.64 0.55
C GLY A 152 -20.19 8.83 -0.41
N ASN A 153 -19.35 9.81 -0.13
CA ASN A 153 -18.96 10.82 -1.09
C ASN A 153 -17.84 10.29 -1.98
N LEU A 154 -17.90 10.60 -3.28
CA LEU A 154 -16.86 10.21 -4.26
C LEU A 154 -15.63 11.15 -4.19
N TYR A 155 -15.23 11.55 -3.00
CA TYR A 155 -14.15 12.51 -2.84
C TYR A 155 -12.85 11.79 -2.52
N HIS A 156 -11.86 12.01 -3.36
CA HIS A 156 -10.49 11.56 -3.14
C HIS A 156 -9.83 12.27 -1.93
N ALA A 157 -10.22 13.52 -1.65
CA ALA A 157 -9.76 14.27 -0.48
C ALA A 157 -10.87 14.35 0.57
N PHE A 158 -10.58 13.97 1.81
CA PHE A 158 -11.51 14.10 2.94
C PHE A 158 -11.04 15.12 3.98
N GLY A 159 -9.97 15.85 3.67
CA GLY A 159 -9.51 17.00 4.44
C GLY A 159 -9.07 16.69 5.86
N ASP A 160 -9.07 17.74 6.70
CA ASP A 160 -8.75 17.63 8.11
C ASP A 160 -9.95 17.05 8.88
N SER A 161 -9.70 16.06 9.74
CA SER A 161 -10.75 15.50 10.56
C SER A 161 -11.22 16.48 11.64
N SER A 162 -12.52 16.70 11.73
CA SER A 162 -13.14 17.44 12.83
C SER A 162 -13.05 16.68 14.16
N ILE A 163 -12.99 15.34 14.11
CA ILE A 163 -12.95 14.47 15.28
C ILE A 163 -11.53 14.33 15.81
N TYR A 164 -10.51 14.31 14.92
CA TYR A 164 -9.10 14.10 15.27
C TYR A 164 -8.22 15.26 14.79
N PRO A 165 -8.34 16.46 15.38
CA PRO A 165 -7.62 17.63 14.90
C PRO A 165 -6.11 17.45 14.91
N GLY A 166 -5.46 17.85 13.83
CA GLY A 166 -4.03 17.75 13.64
C GLY A 166 -3.49 16.35 13.28
N LYS A 167 -4.37 15.36 13.09
CA LYS A 167 -4.01 14.09 12.46
C LYS A 167 -4.24 14.16 10.95
N GLN A 168 -3.43 13.42 10.20
CA GLN A 168 -3.52 13.27 8.75
C GLN A 168 -3.53 11.80 8.37
N VAL A 169 -4.35 11.44 7.39
CA VAL A 169 -4.54 10.07 6.94
C VAL A 169 -4.45 10.00 5.42
N TYR A 170 -3.59 9.13 4.91
CA TYR A 170 -3.36 8.93 3.49
C TYR A 170 -3.64 7.48 3.12
N ILE A 171 -4.57 7.26 2.20
CA ILE A 171 -4.88 5.96 1.63
C ILE A 171 -4.23 5.88 0.26
N MET A 172 -3.17 5.09 0.14
CA MET A 172 -2.45 4.91 -1.11
C MET A 172 -2.97 3.70 -1.87
N ARG A 173 -3.36 3.87 -3.12
CA ARG A 173 -3.78 2.82 -4.04
C ARG A 173 -2.73 2.66 -5.16
N PRO A 174 -1.62 1.97 -4.90
CA PRO A 174 -0.61 1.73 -5.94
C PRO A 174 -1.13 0.77 -7.01
N CYS A 175 -0.67 1.01 -8.24
CA CYS A 175 -0.71 0.07 -9.33
C CYS A 175 0.24 -1.11 -9.07
N MET A 176 0.63 -1.86 -10.10
CA MET A 176 1.59 -2.96 -9.96
C MET A 176 2.98 -2.39 -9.59
N ILE A 177 3.41 -2.68 -8.37
CA ILE A 177 4.70 -2.19 -7.86
C ILE A 177 5.82 -3.09 -8.39
N HIS A 178 6.90 -2.48 -8.88
CA HIS A 178 8.11 -3.16 -9.30
C HIS A 178 9.36 -2.58 -8.65
N GLY A 179 10.46 -3.34 -8.68
CA GLY A 179 11.75 -2.92 -8.14
C GLY A 179 12.49 -4.03 -7.41
N PRO A 180 13.63 -3.70 -6.78
CA PRO A 180 14.50 -4.68 -6.11
C PRO A 180 13.76 -5.48 -5.03
N GLY A 181 13.84 -6.82 -5.12
CA GLY A 181 13.20 -7.72 -4.15
C GLY A 181 11.73 -8.05 -4.44
N ASN A 182 11.16 -7.56 -5.55
CA ASN A 182 9.82 -7.94 -5.97
C ASN A 182 9.74 -9.44 -6.27
N LYS A 183 8.67 -10.09 -5.80
CA LYS A 183 8.36 -11.52 -6.07
C LYS A 183 7.05 -11.69 -6.84
N GLY A 184 6.51 -10.61 -7.41
CA GLY A 184 5.21 -10.60 -8.06
C GLY A 184 5.21 -11.10 -9.51
N ASN A 185 4.05 -10.95 -10.17
CA ASN A 185 3.79 -11.43 -11.52
C ASN A 185 4.74 -10.86 -12.59
N LEU A 186 5.34 -9.68 -12.35
CA LEU A 186 6.30 -9.09 -13.28
C LEU A 186 7.55 -9.96 -13.44
N ASN A 187 8.01 -10.61 -12.34
CA ASN A 187 9.15 -11.53 -12.40
C ASN A 187 8.81 -12.82 -13.17
N LEU A 188 7.55 -13.27 -13.11
CA LEU A 188 7.11 -14.41 -13.94
C LEU A 188 7.13 -14.03 -15.42
N LEU A 189 6.69 -12.83 -15.76
CA LEU A 189 6.74 -12.29 -17.11
C LEU A 189 8.18 -12.19 -17.59
N TYR A 190 9.06 -11.57 -16.81
CA TYR A 190 10.48 -11.45 -17.09
C TYR A 190 11.14 -12.83 -17.34
N ASN A 191 10.83 -13.83 -16.51
CA ASN A 191 11.36 -15.19 -16.68
C ASN A 191 10.87 -15.89 -17.96
N VAL A 192 9.71 -15.52 -18.48
CA VAL A 192 9.20 -16.04 -19.76
C VAL A 192 9.92 -15.36 -20.92
N VAL A 193 10.07 -14.04 -20.85
CA VAL A 193 10.78 -13.21 -21.85
C VAL A 193 12.24 -13.63 -21.96
N SER A 194 12.95 -13.73 -20.84
CA SER A 194 14.39 -14.07 -20.79
C SER A 194 14.70 -15.46 -21.35
N LYS A 195 13.68 -16.35 -21.42
CA LYS A 195 13.79 -17.68 -22.05
C LYS A 195 13.48 -17.69 -23.55
N GLY A 196 13.19 -16.51 -24.15
CA GLY A 196 12.84 -16.41 -25.55
C GLY A 196 11.54 -17.12 -25.94
N ILE A 197 10.62 -17.36 -24.97
CA ILE A 197 9.35 -18.02 -25.24
C ILE A 197 8.41 -17.01 -25.91
N PRO A 198 7.91 -17.28 -27.15
CA PRO A 198 7.00 -16.37 -27.81
C PRO A 198 5.73 -16.12 -26.99
N TRP A 199 5.40 -14.83 -26.79
CA TRP A 199 4.21 -14.46 -26.03
C TRP A 199 2.97 -14.41 -26.92
N PRO A 200 2.02 -15.35 -26.78
CA PRO A 200 0.87 -15.45 -27.70
C PRO A 200 -0.10 -14.28 -27.59
N LEU A 201 -0.01 -13.48 -26.52
CA LEU A 201 -0.87 -12.32 -26.28
C LEU A 201 -0.27 -10.99 -26.76
N GLY A 202 0.87 -11.00 -27.46
CA GLY A 202 1.52 -9.80 -28.01
C GLY A 202 0.69 -9.04 -29.06
N ALA A 203 -0.35 -9.69 -29.64
CA ALA A 203 -1.26 -9.08 -30.59
C ALA A 203 -2.36 -8.22 -29.93
N PHE A 204 -2.49 -8.25 -28.60
CA PHE A 204 -3.50 -7.47 -27.90
C PHE A 204 -2.91 -6.13 -27.44
N GLU A 205 -3.49 -5.04 -27.87
CA GLU A 205 -3.21 -3.71 -27.34
C GLU A 205 -3.77 -3.62 -25.92
N ASN A 206 -2.89 -3.66 -24.93
CA ASN A 206 -3.23 -3.38 -23.54
C ASN A 206 -2.31 -2.28 -23.01
N ARG A 207 -2.81 -1.53 -22.04
CA ARG A 207 -2.05 -0.53 -21.30
C ARG A 207 -2.13 -0.87 -19.82
N ARG A 208 -0.97 -0.92 -19.17
CA ARG A 208 -0.88 -1.18 -17.73
C ARG A 208 -0.02 -0.12 -17.08
N SER A 209 -0.54 0.45 -16.01
CA SER A 209 0.23 1.34 -15.17
C SER A 209 1.06 0.53 -14.17
N PHE A 210 2.27 0.98 -13.95
CA PHE A 210 3.22 0.44 -12.99
C PHE A 210 3.61 1.53 -11.99
N THR A 211 4.20 1.14 -10.89
CA THR A 211 4.78 2.07 -9.90
C THR A 211 6.13 1.53 -9.49
N SER A 212 7.18 2.30 -9.71
CA SER A 212 8.48 1.91 -9.19
C SER A 212 8.50 2.06 -7.67
N VAL A 213 9.14 1.12 -6.99
CA VAL A 213 9.24 1.18 -5.53
C VAL A 213 10.03 2.41 -5.06
N GLN A 214 10.94 2.95 -5.89
CA GLN A 214 11.67 4.18 -5.62
C GLN A 214 10.74 5.40 -5.62
N ASN A 215 9.90 5.55 -6.66
CA ASN A 215 8.91 6.63 -6.74
C ASN A 215 7.93 6.54 -5.57
N LEU A 216 7.51 5.32 -5.24
CA LEU A 216 6.66 5.07 -4.09
C LEU A 216 7.30 5.53 -2.78
N CYS A 217 8.58 5.21 -2.54
CA CYS A 217 9.32 5.69 -1.37
C CYS A 217 9.42 7.22 -1.34
N THR A 218 9.62 7.87 -2.49
CA THR A 218 9.67 9.33 -2.60
C THR A 218 8.32 9.98 -2.23
N VAL A 219 7.22 9.41 -2.70
CA VAL A 219 5.88 9.92 -2.35
C VAL A 219 5.58 9.73 -0.86
N ILE A 220 5.95 8.58 -0.29
CA ILE A 220 5.79 8.33 1.15
C ILE A 220 6.59 9.36 1.96
N GLU A 221 7.83 9.65 1.57
CA GLU A 221 8.62 10.71 2.20
C GLU A 221 7.93 12.07 2.08
N GLY A 222 7.32 12.37 0.92
CA GLY A 222 6.50 13.56 0.73
C GLY A 222 5.34 13.64 1.72
N PHE A 223 4.57 12.55 1.91
CA PHE A 223 3.50 12.50 2.91
C PHE A 223 4.02 12.68 4.34
N LEU A 224 5.22 12.19 4.64
CA LEU A 224 5.82 12.36 5.97
C LEU A 224 6.25 13.79 6.23
N THR A 225 6.86 14.47 5.26
CA THR A 225 7.58 15.73 5.47
C THR A 225 6.85 16.98 4.98
N GLN A 226 5.92 16.84 4.04
CA GLN A 226 5.18 17.95 3.47
C GLN A 226 3.76 18.05 4.05
N LYS A 227 3.13 19.21 3.83
CA LYS A 227 1.72 19.42 4.14
C LYS A 227 0.91 18.96 2.92
N VAL A 228 0.36 17.76 3.01
CA VAL A 228 -0.54 17.18 2.00
C VAL A 228 -1.90 16.98 2.67
N GLU A 229 -2.98 17.16 1.93
CA GLU A 229 -4.34 16.96 2.42
C GLU A 229 -4.61 15.47 2.66
N SER A 230 -5.40 15.14 3.69
CA SER A 230 -5.84 13.76 3.93
C SER A 230 -6.73 13.29 2.79
N GLY A 231 -6.51 12.05 2.29
CA GLY A 231 -7.27 11.58 1.15
C GLY A 231 -6.85 10.21 0.62
N ILE A 232 -7.47 9.85 -0.50
CA ILE A 232 -7.15 8.67 -1.30
C ILE A 232 -6.30 9.11 -2.48
N TYR A 233 -5.22 8.38 -2.76
CA TYR A 233 -4.26 8.70 -3.81
C TYR A 233 -3.95 7.46 -4.64
N HIS A 234 -4.23 7.52 -5.94
CA HIS A 234 -3.76 6.52 -6.89
C HIS A 234 -2.28 6.75 -7.20
N MET A 235 -1.51 5.67 -7.25
CA MET A 235 -0.07 5.75 -7.48
C MET A 235 0.30 4.99 -8.74
N ALA A 236 0.83 5.70 -9.73
CA ALA A 236 1.37 5.15 -10.97
C ALA A 236 2.56 5.99 -11.43
N ASP A 237 3.48 5.38 -12.15
CA ASP A 237 4.46 6.10 -12.95
C ASP A 237 3.78 6.68 -14.21
N ASP A 238 4.37 7.71 -14.82
CA ASP A 238 3.69 8.53 -15.84
C ASP A 238 3.30 7.76 -17.11
N ASP A 239 4.13 6.79 -17.54
CA ASP A 239 3.94 6.08 -18.79
C ASP A 239 3.33 4.68 -18.58
N PRO A 240 2.10 4.43 -19.02
CA PRO A 240 1.53 3.10 -19.07
C PRO A 240 2.23 2.26 -20.16
N LEU A 241 2.63 1.05 -19.82
CA LEU A 241 3.31 0.14 -20.73
C LEU A 241 2.38 -0.95 -21.24
N SER A 242 2.50 -1.27 -22.52
CA SER A 242 1.86 -2.47 -23.06
C SER A 242 2.63 -3.73 -22.66
N THR A 243 1.95 -4.86 -22.58
CA THR A 243 2.63 -6.14 -22.35
C THR A 243 3.60 -6.46 -23.48
N CYS A 244 3.32 -6.02 -24.71
CA CYS A 244 4.18 -6.17 -25.85
C CYS A 244 5.50 -5.37 -25.67
N LEU A 245 5.39 -4.12 -25.22
CA LEU A 245 6.55 -3.25 -24.99
C LEU A 245 7.47 -3.82 -23.87
N LEU A 246 6.87 -4.35 -22.81
CA LEU A 246 7.62 -5.04 -21.73
C LEU A 246 8.37 -6.27 -22.24
N TYR A 247 7.90 -6.89 -23.34
CA TYR A 247 8.54 -8.01 -23.98
C TYR A 247 9.73 -7.63 -24.87
N THR A 248 9.69 -6.42 -25.43
CA THR A 248 10.67 -5.97 -26.44
C THR A 248 11.76 -5.06 -25.85
N SER A 249 11.51 -4.38 -24.75
CA SER A 249 12.42 -3.38 -24.20
C SER A 249 13.63 -3.97 -23.46
N ASP A 250 13.56 -5.22 -23.00
CA ASP A 250 14.66 -5.88 -22.26
C ASP A 250 15.43 -6.92 -23.08
N ALA A 251 15.20 -6.97 -24.38
CA ALA A 251 15.96 -7.85 -25.30
C ALA A 251 17.17 -7.15 -25.94
N ALA A 252 17.53 -5.93 -25.47
CA ALA A 252 18.67 -5.16 -25.97
C ALA A 252 19.75 -4.99 -24.90
#